data_5ef89a1987c8dede869544c1ad8afe28
#
_entry.id   5ef89a1987c8dede869544c1ad8afe28
#
_cell.length_a   1.000
_cell.length_b   1.000
_cell.length_c   1.000
_cell.angle_alpha   90.00
_cell.angle_beta   90.00
_cell.angle_gamma   90.00
#
_symmetry.space_group_name_H-M   'P 1'
#
loop_
_entity.id
_entity.type
_entity.pdbx_description
1 polymer ?
#
loop_
_entity_poly.entity_id
_entity_poly.type
_entity_poly.pdbx_seq_one_letter_code
_entity_poly.pdbx_strand_id
1 'polypeptide(L)'
;MELTGVDPGERYIQDARFQPPAEARALDTDTRGEGAVVLSPGQTPQTSPDTADFTISSMGFDGQGRFHIRLAMAEGFDAGWLLAVPYDAAGEQMGSTLERTAVDGGMDYVIGGVAPDDVADMASIRVYGAYRGPEAAIGGEWSLPVELEPAEQRVIPVGRTLEGGFYVERIEVSGMNIAVYYRGGDKDWFVVWATDKSGVRTGGPMGMMSAGAEDGLNLGLWSFETPAALDELASVTLLGETFPLE
;
A
#
# COMPACT_ATOMS: atom_id res chain seq x y z
N MET A 1 -14.18 -23.28 -11.63
CA MET A 1 -13.50 -22.68 -10.49
C MET A 1 -14.56 -22.39 -9.45
N GLU A 2 -14.55 -23.08 -8.32
CA GLU A 2 -15.38 -22.75 -7.17
C GLU A 2 -14.71 -21.59 -6.45
N LEU A 3 -15.36 -20.44 -6.42
CA LEU A 3 -14.95 -19.34 -5.55
C LEU A 3 -15.51 -19.64 -4.14
N THR A 4 -14.74 -20.37 -3.35
CA THR A 4 -15.00 -20.49 -1.91
C THR A 4 -14.35 -19.30 -1.22
N GLY A 5 -15.16 -18.37 -0.73
CA GLY A 5 -14.70 -17.31 0.15
C GLY A 5 -14.48 -15.96 -0.51
N VAL A 6 -15.50 -15.38 -1.11
CA VAL A 6 -15.60 -13.93 -1.16
C VAL A 6 -15.88 -13.50 0.28
N ASP A 7 -14.93 -12.81 0.94
CA ASP A 7 -15.17 -12.18 2.24
C ASP A 7 -16.11 -10.98 2.01
N PRO A 8 -17.42 -11.10 2.31
CA PRO A 8 -18.38 -10.06 1.99
C PRO A 8 -18.20 -8.80 2.85
N GLY A 9 -17.33 -8.87 3.85
CA GLY A 9 -16.98 -7.77 4.74
C GLY A 9 -15.79 -6.94 4.24
N GLU A 10 -15.02 -7.44 3.25
CA GLU A 10 -13.88 -6.69 2.74
C GLU A 10 -14.32 -5.52 1.86
N ARG A 11 -13.85 -4.34 2.19
CA ARG A 11 -14.12 -3.09 1.48
C ARG A 11 -12.82 -2.44 1.08
N TYR A 12 -12.85 -1.69 -0.02
CA TYR A 12 -11.70 -0.96 -0.54
C TYR A 12 -12.02 0.52 -0.61
N ILE A 13 -11.05 1.33 -0.20
CA ILE A 13 -11.07 2.76 -0.42
C ILE A 13 -9.79 3.16 -1.15
N GLN A 14 -9.93 3.94 -2.21
CA GLN A 14 -8.80 4.34 -3.03
C GLN A 14 -8.13 5.62 -2.54
N ASP A 15 -8.91 6.58 -2.06
CA ASP A 15 -8.39 7.90 -1.66
C ASP A 15 -9.41 8.65 -0.79
N ALA A 16 -9.52 8.30 0.50
CA ALA A 16 -10.25 9.13 1.44
C ALA A 16 -9.35 10.27 1.92
N ARG A 17 -9.76 11.51 1.69
CA ARG A 17 -8.98 12.71 1.99
C ARG A 17 -9.42 13.38 3.27
N PHE A 18 -8.42 13.77 4.07
CA PHE A 18 -8.58 14.47 5.32
C PHE A 18 -7.68 15.70 5.35
N GLN A 19 -8.05 16.70 6.15
CA GLN A 19 -7.25 17.89 6.34
C GLN A 19 -6.04 17.59 7.23
N PRO A 20 -4.87 18.17 6.96
CA PRO A 20 -3.74 18.08 7.88
C PRO A 20 -4.02 18.85 9.17
N PRO A 21 -3.23 18.66 10.24
CA PRO A 21 -3.33 19.48 11.44
C PRO A 21 -3.03 20.94 11.10
N ALA A 22 -3.79 21.87 11.68
CA ALA A 22 -3.59 23.31 11.43
C ALA A 22 -2.27 23.83 12.01
N GLU A 23 -1.71 23.15 12.99
CA GLU A 23 -0.45 23.48 13.67
C GLU A 23 0.20 22.21 14.22
N ALA A 24 1.51 22.23 14.38
CA ALA A 24 2.24 21.16 15.05
C ALA A 24 1.88 21.14 16.53
N ARG A 25 1.05 20.19 16.95
CA ARG A 25 0.68 20.00 18.35
C ARG A 25 1.38 18.79 18.92
N ALA A 26 1.85 18.94 20.17
CA ALA A 26 2.24 17.79 20.98
C ALA A 26 0.98 17.01 21.34
N LEU A 27 1.10 15.69 21.25
CA LEU A 27 0.08 14.78 21.76
C LEU A 27 0.19 14.69 23.27
N ASP A 28 -0.96 14.68 23.94
CA ASP A 28 -1.01 14.33 25.35
C ASP A 28 -0.86 12.81 25.46
N THR A 29 0.36 12.36 25.78
CA THR A 29 0.70 10.96 25.90
C THR A 29 0.40 10.49 27.31
N ASP A 30 -0.78 9.98 27.56
CA ASP A 30 -1.04 9.17 28.74
C ASP A 30 -0.47 7.77 28.47
N THR A 31 0.75 7.53 28.99
CA THR A 31 1.46 6.24 28.86
C THR A 31 0.80 5.17 29.75
N ARG A 32 -0.37 4.73 29.40
CA ARG A 32 -0.97 3.53 29.98
C ARG A 32 -0.48 2.30 29.25
N GLY A 33 0.69 1.83 29.62
CA GLY A 33 1.30 0.64 29.09
C GLY A 33 2.29 0.89 27.96
N GLU A 34 3.19 -0.05 27.74
CA GLU A 34 4.16 -0.01 26.64
C GLU A 34 3.44 0.11 25.29
N GLY A 35 3.60 1.25 24.63
CA GLY A 35 3.11 1.50 23.28
C GLY A 35 1.75 2.21 23.15
N ALA A 36 1.03 2.55 24.22
CA ALA A 36 -0.24 3.26 24.11
C ALA A 36 -0.01 4.77 24.08
N VAL A 37 -0.01 5.37 22.90
CA VAL A 37 -0.10 6.82 22.74
C VAL A 37 -1.58 7.20 22.75
N VAL A 38 -2.03 7.89 23.82
CA VAL A 38 -3.36 8.47 23.84
C VAL A 38 -3.28 9.84 23.17
N LEU A 39 -3.87 9.94 21.99
CA LEU A 39 -3.91 11.16 21.23
C LEU A 39 -4.90 12.15 21.85
N SER A 40 -4.50 13.40 21.97
CA SER A 40 -5.28 14.44 22.65
C SER A 40 -6.70 14.57 22.10
N PRO A 41 -7.74 14.62 22.95
CA PRO A 41 -9.11 14.85 22.53
C PRO A 41 -9.36 16.23 21.89
N GLY A 42 -8.39 17.14 21.93
CA GLY A 42 -8.50 18.47 21.32
C GLY A 42 -8.33 18.52 19.81
N GLN A 43 -7.93 17.42 19.18
CA GLN A 43 -7.93 17.28 17.73
C GLN A 43 -9.27 16.64 17.34
N THR A 44 -10.19 17.45 16.92
CA THR A 44 -11.55 17.02 16.55
C THR A 44 -11.52 15.85 15.58
N PRO A 45 -12.37 14.84 15.77
CA PRO A 45 -12.54 13.78 14.78
C PRO A 45 -12.86 14.39 13.42
N GLN A 46 -12.08 14.01 12.41
CA GLN A 46 -12.32 14.44 11.05
C GLN A 46 -13.03 13.34 10.28
N THR A 47 -14.05 13.71 9.53
CA THR A 47 -14.77 12.84 8.60
C THR A 47 -14.33 13.13 7.17
N SER A 48 -14.44 12.15 6.30
CA SER A 48 -14.28 12.31 4.87
C SER A 48 -15.63 12.19 4.17
N PRO A 49 -15.89 12.93 3.08
CA PRO A 49 -17.06 12.70 2.25
C PRO A 49 -17.04 11.33 1.56
N ASP A 50 -15.86 10.71 1.46
CA ASP A 50 -15.65 9.44 0.74
C ASP A 50 -16.04 8.22 1.57
N THR A 51 -16.14 8.37 2.90
CA THR A 51 -16.54 7.27 3.80
C THR A 51 -17.06 7.77 5.13
N ALA A 52 -18.03 7.02 5.69
CA ALA A 52 -18.51 7.17 7.06
C ALA A 52 -17.99 6.04 7.99
N ASP A 53 -17.26 5.08 7.44
CA ASP A 53 -16.87 3.86 8.14
C ASP A 53 -15.69 4.06 9.10
N PHE A 54 -14.96 5.16 8.94
CA PHE A 54 -13.88 5.57 9.84
C PHE A 54 -13.68 7.10 9.84
N THR A 55 -13.00 7.57 10.88
CA THR A 55 -12.63 8.98 11.04
C THR A 55 -11.18 9.08 11.46
N ILE A 56 -10.54 10.24 11.25
CA ILE A 56 -9.31 10.56 11.97
C ILE A 56 -9.71 11.12 13.33
N SER A 57 -9.46 10.36 14.38
CA SER A 57 -9.81 10.76 15.75
C SER A 57 -8.82 11.73 16.35
N SER A 58 -7.56 11.65 15.93
CA SER A 58 -6.51 12.62 16.32
C SER A 58 -5.27 12.46 15.46
N MET A 59 -4.43 13.50 15.45
CA MET A 59 -3.12 13.53 14.84
C MET A 59 -2.20 14.53 15.55
N GLY A 60 -0.90 14.32 15.54
CA GLY A 60 0.09 15.19 16.17
C GLY A 60 1.40 14.46 16.49
N PHE A 61 2.24 15.10 17.29
CA PHE A 61 3.59 14.59 17.61
C PHE A 61 3.65 14.03 19.02
N ASP A 62 4.28 12.87 19.18
CA ASP A 62 4.60 12.31 20.49
C ASP A 62 5.80 13.02 21.14
N GLY A 63 6.12 12.64 22.38
CA GLY A 63 7.26 13.19 23.10
C GLY A 63 8.64 12.87 22.50
N GLN A 64 8.70 12.03 21.46
CA GLN A 64 9.90 11.71 20.69
C GLN A 64 9.93 12.43 19.34
N GLY A 65 8.94 13.27 19.04
CA GLY A 65 8.82 14.02 17.80
C GLY A 65 8.35 13.19 16.61
N ARG A 66 7.76 11.99 16.82
CA ARG A 66 7.19 11.18 15.76
C ARG A 66 5.74 11.63 15.49
N PHE A 67 5.38 11.70 14.22
CA PHE A 67 4.04 12.09 13.81
C PHE A 67 3.07 10.91 13.85
N HIS A 68 1.95 11.08 14.54
CA HIS A 68 0.91 10.07 14.68
C HIS A 68 -0.37 10.49 13.96
N ILE A 69 -1.03 9.51 13.35
CA ILE A 69 -2.37 9.62 12.79
C ILE A 69 -3.19 8.46 13.36
N ARG A 70 -4.27 8.75 14.09
CA ARG A 70 -5.14 7.72 14.63
C ARG A 70 -6.46 7.67 13.89
N LEU A 71 -6.76 6.51 13.28
CA LEU A 71 -8.07 6.19 12.76
C LEU A 71 -8.95 5.57 13.85
N ALA A 72 -10.18 6.06 13.98
CA ALA A 72 -11.24 5.40 14.72
C ALA A 72 -12.21 4.77 13.72
N MET A 73 -12.45 3.48 13.88
CA MET A 73 -13.38 2.72 13.05
C MET A 73 -14.79 2.84 13.59
N ALA A 74 -15.79 2.83 12.71
CA ALA A 74 -17.18 2.70 13.11
C ALA A 74 -17.43 1.31 13.74
N GLU A 75 -18.49 1.18 14.54
CA GLU A 75 -18.83 -0.06 15.22
C GLU A 75 -18.96 -1.22 14.23
N GLY A 76 -18.29 -2.32 14.51
CA GLY A 76 -18.27 -3.51 13.65
C GLY A 76 -17.28 -3.47 12.51
N PHE A 77 -16.49 -2.40 12.35
CA PHE A 77 -15.45 -2.30 11.33
C PHE A 77 -14.05 -2.55 11.91
N ASP A 78 -13.18 -3.10 11.08
CA ASP A 78 -11.77 -3.36 11.36
C ASP A 78 -10.90 -2.67 10.30
N ALA A 79 -9.85 -2.00 10.73
CA ALA A 79 -8.96 -1.22 9.86
C ALA A 79 -8.20 -2.06 8.82
N GLY A 80 -8.09 -3.38 9.02
CA GLY A 80 -7.50 -4.29 8.04
C GLY A 80 -6.13 -3.83 7.51
N TRP A 81 -6.10 -3.51 6.21
CA TRP A 81 -4.93 -3.04 5.48
C TRP A 81 -5.00 -1.54 5.13
N LEU A 82 -5.79 -0.74 5.84
CA LEU A 82 -5.76 0.70 5.64
C LEU A 82 -4.38 1.27 5.96
N LEU A 83 -3.99 2.26 5.18
CA LEU A 83 -2.81 3.09 5.37
C LEU A 83 -3.26 4.54 5.46
N ALA A 84 -2.71 5.30 6.41
CA ALA A 84 -2.93 6.73 6.54
C ALA A 84 -1.59 7.45 6.36
N VAL A 85 -1.49 8.31 5.36
CA VAL A 85 -0.22 8.90 4.92
C VAL A 85 -0.40 10.40 4.64
N PRO A 86 0.52 11.27 5.10
CA PRO A 86 0.52 12.69 4.75
C PRO A 86 1.11 12.92 3.36
N TYR A 87 0.57 13.92 2.66
CA TYR A 87 1.01 14.37 1.34
C TYR A 87 1.17 15.89 1.31
N ASP A 88 2.13 16.36 0.56
CA ASP A 88 2.35 17.77 0.28
C ASP A 88 1.44 18.31 -0.84
N ALA A 89 1.60 19.60 -1.18
CA ALA A 89 0.82 20.25 -2.23
C ALA A 89 1.17 19.78 -3.64
N ALA A 90 2.33 19.17 -3.85
CA ALA A 90 2.73 18.55 -5.12
C ALA A 90 2.14 17.13 -5.27
N GLY A 91 1.57 16.58 -4.20
CA GLY A 91 1.05 15.22 -4.15
C GLY A 91 2.13 14.18 -3.86
N GLU A 92 3.28 14.61 -3.34
CA GLU A 92 4.34 13.71 -2.91
C GLU A 92 4.09 13.26 -1.46
N GLN A 93 4.37 11.99 -1.20
CA GLN A 93 4.25 11.41 0.13
C GLN A 93 5.29 12.02 1.06
N MET A 94 4.86 12.44 2.25
CA MET A 94 5.73 12.93 3.30
C MET A 94 6.08 11.81 4.28
N GLY A 95 7.31 11.85 4.79
CA GLY A 95 7.83 10.83 5.70
C GLY A 95 8.53 9.66 5.00
N SER A 96 9.33 8.93 5.77
CA SER A 96 10.22 7.88 5.26
C SER A 96 9.86 6.49 5.78
N THR A 97 9.14 6.40 6.89
CA THR A 97 8.71 5.13 7.50
C THR A 97 7.28 5.21 7.97
N LEU A 98 6.60 4.08 7.96
CA LEU A 98 5.24 3.93 8.43
C LEU A 98 5.15 2.69 9.32
N GLU A 99 4.87 2.90 10.60
CA GLU A 99 4.52 1.85 11.54
C GLU A 99 3.02 1.92 11.82
N ARG A 100 2.40 0.78 12.08
CA ARG A 100 0.99 0.73 12.43
C ARG A 100 0.77 -0.19 13.63
N THR A 101 -0.08 0.24 14.54
CA THR A 101 -0.42 -0.51 15.75
C THR A 101 -1.94 -0.51 15.91
N ALA A 102 -2.52 -1.69 16.09
CA ALA A 102 -3.93 -1.80 16.43
C ALA A 102 -4.16 -1.22 17.83
N VAL A 103 -5.20 -0.41 17.94
CA VAL A 103 -5.64 0.21 19.19
C VAL A 103 -7.13 -0.05 19.37
N ASP A 104 -7.64 0.19 20.57
CA ASP A 104 -9.07 -0.01 20.84
C ASP A 104 -9.93 0.86 19.90
N GLY A 105 -10.75 0.19 19.12
CA GLY A 105 -11.64 0.81 18.13
C GLY A 105 -10.95 1.39 16.90
N GLY A 106 -9.70 1.02 16.59
CA GLY A 106 -9.04 1.56 15.40
C GLY A 106 -7.58 1.20 15.20
N MET A 107 -6.84 2.12 14.57
CA MET A 107 -5.43 1.95 14.21
C MET A 107 -4.65 3.24 14.48
N ASP A 108 -3.47 3.11 15.06
CA ASP A 108 -2.50 4.19 15.20
C ASP A 108 -1.36 4.01 14.19
N TYR A 109 -1.14 5.05 13.38
CA TYR A 109 -0.07 5.13 12.39
C TYR A 109 1.01 6.07 12.87
N VAL A 110 2.24 5.60 12.90
CA VAL A 110 3.41 6.39 13.28
C VAL A 110 4.25 6.64 12.03
N ILE A 111 4.37 7.90 11.65
CA ILE A 111 5.08 8.33 10.45
C ILE A 111 6.44 8.89 10.88
N GLY A 112 7.51 8.22 10.49
CA GLY A 112 8.87 8.71 10.70
C GLY A 112 9.32 9.65 9.58
N GLY A 113 10.23 10.57 9.90
CA GLY A 113 10.77 11.53 8.94
C GLY A 113 9.84 12.71 8.63
N VAL A 114 8.82 12.94 9.44
CA VAL A 114 8.00 14.16 9.44
C VAL A 114 8.29 14.92 10.72
N ALA A 115 8.80 16.14 10.59
CA ALA A 115 9.09 17.03 11.72
C ALA A 115 7.92 18.01 11.98
N PRO A 116 7.85 18.62 13.17
CA PRO A 116 6.83 19.62 13.46
C PRO A 116 6.79 20.79 12.46
N ASP A 117 7.93 21.20 11.93
CA ASP A 117 8.03 22.30 10.96
C ASP A 117 7.45 21.91 9.59
N ASP A 118 7.41 20.62 9.25
CA ASP A 118 6.89 20.11 7.98
C ASP A 118 5.36 20.17 7.89
N VAL A 119 4.67 20.41 9.02
CA VAL A 119 3.20 20.49 9.06
C VAL A 119 2.67 21.60 8.15
N ALA A 120 3.41 22.69 7.99
CA ALA A 120 3.04 23.81 7.13
C ALA A 120 3.00 23.41 5.63
N ASP A 121 3.77 22.41 5.24
CA ASP A 121 3.87 21.90 3.86
C ASP A 121 2.87 20.78 3.59
N MET A 122 2.23 20.24 4.64
CA MET A 122 1.21 19.21 4.51
C MET A 122 -0.04 19.76 3.82
N ALA A 123 -0.45 19.16 2.72
CA ALA A 123 -1.67 19.55 2.01
C ALA A 123 -2.85 18.63 2.32
N SER A 124 -2.60 17.33 2.56
CA SER A 124 -3.66 16.37 2.87
C SER A 124 -3.13 15.16 3.63
N ILE A 125 -4.02 14.52 4.38
CA ILE A 125 -3.85 13.14 4.82
C ILE A 125 -4.72 12.27 3.94
N ARG A 126 -4.16 11.23 3.34
CA ARG A 126 -4.89 10.26 2.52
C ARG A 126 -4.96 8.92 3.22
N VAL A 127 -6.15 8.33 3.21
CA VAL A 127 -6.38 6.97 3.71
C VAL A 127 -6.84 6.10 2.55
N TYR A 128 -6.14 5.01 2.35
CA TYR A 128 -6.41 4.06 1.28
C TYR A 128 -6.11 2.62 1.70
N GLY A 129 -6.67 1.66 0.98
CA GLY A 129 -6.45 0.24 1.24
C GLY A 129 -7.73 -0.54 1.46
N ALA A 130 -7.60 -1.71 2.10
CA ALA A 130 -8.70 -2.60 2.40
C ALA A 130 -9.00 -2.62 3.89
N TYR A 131 -10.28 -2.68 4.24
CA TYR A 131 -10.78 -2.79 5.60
C TYR A 131 -11.98 -3.73 5.65
N ARG A 132 -12.36 -4.17 6.85
CA ARG A 132 -13.49 -5.08 7.04
C ARG A 132 -14.65 -4.35 7.67
N GLY A 133 -15.84 -4.52 7.06
CA GLY A 133 -17.10 -4.08 7.62
C GLY A 133 -17.79 -5.18 8.41
N PRO A 134 -18.88 -4.84 9.13
CA PRO A 134 -19.73 -5.84 9.75
C PRO A 134 -20.22 -6.81 8.69
N GLU A 135 -20.06 -8.09 8.95
CA GLU A 135 -20.48 -9.15 8.05
C GLU A 135 -21.98 -9.04 7.74
N ALA A 136 -22.29 -8.56 6.55
CA ALA A 136 -23.58 -8.87 5.96
C ALA A 136 -23.43 -10.28 5.35
N ALA A 137 -23.60 -11.31 6.18
CA ALA A 137 -23.53 -12.69 5.74
C ALA A 137 -24.64 -12.92 4.71
N ILE A 138 -24.31 -12.82 3.43
CA ILE A 138 -25.13 -13.36 2.36
C ILE A 138 -24.75 -14.84 2.30
N GLY A 139 -25.45 -15.66 3.09
CA GLY A 139 -25.29 -17.09 3.03
C GLY A 139 -25.72 -17.60 1.66
N GLY A 140 -24.83 -18.33 0.98
CA GLY A 140 -25.09 -18.96 -0.30
C GLY A 140 -23.86 -19.64 -0.88
N GLU A 141 -24.06 -20.71 -1.62
CA GLU A 141 -23.05 -21.26 -2.51
C GLU A 141 -23.23 -20.59 -3.88
N TRP A 142 -22.16 -19.96 -4.37
CA TRP A 142 -22.19 -19.26 -5.63
C TRP A 142 -21.31 -19.99 -6.64
N SER A 143 -21.89 -20.46 -7.74
CA SER A 143 -21.15 -20.99 -8.88
C SER A 143 -21.27 -20.00 -10.03
N LEU A 144 -20.17 -19.36 -10.38
CA LEU A 144 -20.08 -18.52 -11.56
C LEU A 144 -19.30 -19.25 -12.64
N PRO A 145 -19.88 -19.49 -13.83
CA PRO A 145 -19.09 -19.94 -14.96
C PRO A 145 -18.17 -18.79 -15.38
N VAL A 146 -16.87 -18.94 -15.13
CA VAL A 146 -15.85 -17.99 -15.58
C VAL A 146 -15.07 -18.66 -16.68
N GLU A 147 -15.15 -18.13 -17.88
CA GLU A 147 -14.26 -18.47 -18.97
C GLU A 147 -13.02 -17.57 -18.85
N LEU A 148 -11.91 -18.16 -18.47
CA LEU A 148 -10.63 -17.44 -18.34
C LEU A 148 -9.86 -17.61 -19.64
N GLU A 149 -9.70 -16.54 -20.38
CA GLU A 149 -8.70 -16.46 -21.43
C GLU A 149 -7.33 -16.14 -20.79
N PRO A 150 -6.28 -16.92 -21.07
CA PRO A 150 -4.94 -16.58 -20.61
C PRO A 150 -4.57 -15.20 -21.15
N ALA A 151 -4.17 -14.29 -20.26
CA ALA A 151 -3.64 -13.02 -20.69
C ALA A 151 -2.36 -13.23 -21.48
N GLU A 152 -2.19 -12.51 -22.59
CA GLU A 152 -0.91 -12.48 -23.29
C GLU A 152 0.18 -12.01 -22.32
N GLN A 153 1.32 -12.72 -22.34
CA GLN A 153 2.46 -12.35 -21.51
C GLN A 153 3.76 -12.49 -22.31
N ARG A 154 4.73 -11.68 -21.96
CA ARG A 154 6.10 -11.78 -22.45
C ARG A 154 7.02 -12.22 -21.34
N VAL A 155 7.91 -13.14 -21.66
CA VAL A 155 8.89 -13.69 -20.72
C VAL A 155 10.28 -13.24 -21.10
N ILE A 156 10.96 -12.58 -20.18
CA ILE A 156 12.35 -12.15 -20.32
C ILE A 156 13.20 -13.11 -19.48
N PRO A 157 13.97 -14.02 -20.09
CA PRO A 157 14.91 -14.85 -19.35
C PRO A 157 16.09 -13.98 -18.88
N VAL A 158 16.39 -14.00 -17.58
CA VAL A 158 17.50 -13.25 -16.99
C VAL A 158 18.64 -14.17 -16.58
N GLY A 159 18.39 -15.18 -15.77
CA GLY A 159 19.30 -16.26 -15.42
C GLY A 159 20.60 -15.82 -14.75
N ARG A 160 20.63 -14.67 -14.05
CA ARG A 160 21.85 -14.14 -13.43
C ARG A 160 21.58 -13.32 -12.17
N THR A 161 22.64 -13.09 -11.41
CA THR A 161 22.60 -12.23 -10.23
C THR A 161 22.71 -10.75 -10.62
N LEU A 162 21.79 -9.93 -10.10
CA LEU A 162 21.75 -8.48 -10.23
C LEU A 162 22.28 -7.80 -8.97
N GLU A 163 22.20 -6.47 -8.93
CA GLU A 163 22.59 -5.68 -7.77
C GLU A 163 21.86 -6.13 -6.50
N GLY A 164 22.54 -6.08 -5.34
CA GLY A 164 21.99 -6.50 -4.05
C GLY A 164 21.91 -8.02 -3.88
N GLY A 165 22.62 -8.81 -4.71
CA GLY A 165 22.67 -10.26 -4.56
C GLY A 165 21.41 -11.01 -4.98
N PHE A 166 20.48 -10.39 -5.69
CA PHE A 166 19.28 -11.00 -6.23
C PHE A 166 19.61 -11.83 -7.47
N TYR A 167 19.50 -13.14 -7.39
CA TYR A 167 19.51 -13.99 -8.59
C TYR A 167 18.12 -13.98 -9.20
N VAL A 168 17.98 -13.31 -10.34
CA VAL A 168 16.71 -13.24 -11.08
C VAL A 168 16.71 -14.32 -12.14
N GLU A 169 15.73 -15.21 -12.09
CA GLU A 169 15.55 -16.29 -13.09
C GLU A 169 14.91 -15.73 -14.35
N ARG A 170 13.77 -15.08 -14.19
CA ARG A 170 13.00 -14.49 -15.28
C ARG A 170 12.10 -13.37 -14.81
N ILE A 171 11.66 -12.55 -15.75
CA ILE A 171 10.62 -11.54 -15.59
C ILE A 171 9.49 -11.90 -16.56
N GLU A 172 8.26 -11.92 -16.05
CA GLU A 172 7.06 -12.12 -16.85
C GLU A 172 6.24 -10.82 -16.84
N VAL A 173 5.84 -10.35 -18.02
CA VAL A 173 5.10 -9.09 -18.18
C VAL A 173 3.80 -9.38 -18.90
N SER A 174 2.71 -8.96 -18.29
CA SER A 174 1.38 -8.96 -18.90
C SER A 174 0.85 -7.53 -19.01
N GLY A 175 -0.31 -7.35 -19.59
CA GLY A 175 -1.00 -6.05 -19.59
C GLY A 175 -1.50 -5.60 -18.21
N MET A 176 -1.41 -6.45 -17.18
CA MET A 176 -1.90 -6.18 -15.82
C MET A 176 -0.81 -6.02 -14.79
N ASN A 177 0.34 -6.70 -15.00
CA ASN A 177 1.38 -6.79 -13.98
C ASN A 177 2.75 -7.17 -14.54
N ILE A 178 3.76 -7.03 -13.68
CA ILE A 178 5.11 -7.55 -13.85
C ILE A 178 5.34 -8.56 -12.73
N ALA A 179 5.71 -9.79 -13.07
CA ALA A 179 6.10 -10.83 -12.15
C ALA A 179 7.61 -11.08 -12.26
N VAL A 180 8.32 -11.09 -11.14
CA VAL A 180 9.76 -11.34 -11.06
C VAL A 180 9.99 -12.60 -10.25
N TYR A 181 10.64 -13.59 -10.85
CA TYR A 181 11.03 -14.85 -10.18
C TYR A 181 12.49 -14.76 -9.79
N TYR A 182 12.77 -14.85 -8.49
CA TYR A 182 14.11 -14.59 -7.96
C TYR A 182 14.43 -15.43 -6.73
N ARG A 183 15.69 -15.42 -6.32
CA ARG A 183 16.17 -15.97 -5.05
C ARG A 183 17.31 -15.13 -4.49
N GLY A 184 17.52 -15.21 -3.18
CA GLY A 184 18.55 -14.42 -2.49
C GLY A 184 18.18 -12.95 -2.41
N GLY A 185 19.18 -12.09 -2.25
CA GLY A 185 19.08 -10.67 -2.06
C GLY A 185 19.34 -10.24 -0.63
N ASP A 186 19.88 -9.04 -0.46
CA ASP A 186 20.24 -8.41 0.82
C ASP A 186 19.20 -7.40 1.31
N LYS A 187 18.12 -7.21 0.52
CA LYS A 187 17.02 -6.28 0.81
C LYS A 187 15.69 -7.03 0.81
N ASP A 188 14.79 -6.57 1.67
CA ASP A 188 13.45 -7.15 1.77
C ASP A 188 12.52 -6.73 0.62
N TRP A 189 12.94 -5.74 -0.18
CA TRP A 189 12.12 -5.21 -1.28
C TRP A 189 12.98 -4.56 -2.38
N PHE A 190 12.43 -4.51 -3.57
CA PHE A 190 12.97 -3.76 -4.72
C PHE A 190 11.83 -3.19 -5.57
N VAL A 191 12.17 -2.20 -6.39
CA VAL A 191 11.20 -1.50 -7.24
C VAL A 191 11.31 -2.00 -8.66
N VAL A 192 10.16 -2.18 -9.31
CA VAL A 192 10.05 -2.59 -10.72
C VAL A 192 9.08 -1.67 -11.43
N TRP A 193 9.44 -1.23 -12.63
CA TRP A 193 8.53 -0.51 -13.52
C TRP A 193 8.73 -0.91 -14.97
N ALA A 194 7.65 -0.82 -15.76
CA ALA A 194 7.72 -0.86 -17.21
C ALA A 194 7.83 0.56 -17.76
N THR A 195 8.42 0.68 -18.93
CA THR A 195 8.47 1.92 -19.71
C THR A 195 7.87 1.63 -21.07
N ASP A 196 6.93 2.45 -21.50
CA ASP A 196 6.33 2.33 -22.83
C ASP A 196 7.22 2.91 -23.95
N LYS A 197 6.79 2.75 -25.19
CA LYS A 197 7.51 3.26 -26.37
C LYS A 197 7.57 4.79 -26.44
N SER A 198 6.74 5.50 -25.68
CA SER A 198 6.78 6.95 -25.54
C SER A 198 7.71 7.44 -24.42
N GLY A 199 8.25 6.53 -23.61
CA GLY A 199 9.10 6.82 -22.47
C GLY A 199 8.35 7.04 -21.15
N VAL A 200 7.03 6.84 -21.13
CA VAL A 200 6.23 6.94 -19.90
C VAL A 200 6.41 5.68 -19.06
N ARG A 201 6.65 5.87 -17.77
CA ARG A 201 6.75 4.78 -16.81
C ARG A 201 5.38 4.39 -16.30
N THR A 202 5.15 3.08 -16.18
CA THR A 202 3.98 2.47 -15.56
C THR A 202 4.43 1.38 -14.61
N GLY A 203 3.62 1.07 -13.60
CA GLY A 203 4.01 0.26 -12.46
C GLY A 203 4.36 1.15 -11.28
N GLY A 204 4.47 0.62 -10.10
CA GLY A 204 4.60 1.40 -8.88
C GLY A 204 5.70 0.92 -7.94
N PRO A 205 5.99 1.71 -6.89
CA PRO A 205 6.92 1.30 -5.85
C PRO A 205 6.37 0.16 -4.99
N MET A 206 5.09 -0.14 -5.08
CA MET A 206 4.42 -1.16 -4.28
C MET A 206 4.23 -2.44 -5.08
N GLY A 207 5.00 -3.46 -4.72
CA GLY A 207 4.82 -4.84 -5.17
C GLY A 207 4.52 -5.74 -3.99
N MET A 208 3.86 -6.84 -4.26
CA MET A 208 3.69 -7.92 -3.29
C MET A 208 4.82 -8.93 -3.51
N MET A 209 5.59 -9.22 -2.46
CA MET A 209 6.62 -10.24 -2.50
C MET A 209 6.17 -11.45 -1.69
N SER A 210 6.24 -12.63 -2.27
CA SER A 210 5.94 -13.89 -1.58
C SER A 210 7.11 -14.85 -1.66
N ALA A 211 7.39 -15.54 -0.56
CA ALA A 211 8.32 -16.66 -0.55
C ALA A 211 7.62 -17.95 -1.03
N GLY A 212 8.35 -18.80 -1.73
CA GLY A 212 7.88 -20.16 -2.05
C GLY A 212 7.03 -20.27 -3.32
N ALA A 213 7.35 -19.48 -4.35
CA ALA A 213 6.93 -19.78 -5.71
C ALA A 213 7.56 -21.08 -6.23
N GLU A 214 7.29 -21.44 -7.46
CA GLU A 214 7.81 -22.67 -8.09
C GLU A 214 9.33 -22.82 -7.94
N ASP A 215 9.80 -24.04 -7.73
CA ASP A 215 11.22 -24.43 -7.71
C ASP A 215 12.12 -23.69 -6.70
N GLY A 216 11.57 -23.28 -5.57
CA GLY A 216 12.31 -22.58 -4.52
C GLY A 216 12.69 -21.15 -4.89
N LEU A 217 12.01 -20.57 -5.88
CA LEU A 217 12.06 -19.17 -6.21
C LEU A 217 11.08 -18.38 -5.33
N ASN A 218 11.35 -17.11 -5.13
CA ASN A 218 10.39 -16.13 -4.63
C ASN A 218 9.69 -15.47 -5.81
N LEU A 219 8.48 -15.02 -5.61
CA LEU A 219 7.71 -14.25 -6.57
C LEU A 219 7.53 -12.82 -6.06
N GLY A 220 7.94 -11.84 -6.84
CA GLY A 220 7.54 -10.44 -6.69
C GLY A 220 6.53 -10.08 -7.76
N LEU A 221 5.42 -9.45 -7.39
CA LEU A 221 4.34 -9.06 -8.30
C LEU A 221 4.05 -7.56 -8.16
N TRP A 222 4.13 -6.84 -9.26
CA TRP A 222 3.80 -5.40 -9.37
C TRP A 222 2.65 -5.22 -10.34
N SER A 223 1.51 -4.80 -9.83
CA SER A 223 0.33 -4.54 -10.66
C SER A 223 0.36 -3.13 -11.24
N PHE A 224 -0.11 -2.98 -12.46
CA PHE A 224 -0.34 -1.68 -13.06
C PHE A 224 -1.63 -1.07 -12.49
N GLU A 225 -1.65 0.22 -12.24
CA GLU A 225 -2.87 0.94 -11.82
C GLU A 225 -3.95 0.91 -12.91
N THR A 226 -3.50 0.95 -14.16
CA THR A 226 -4.35 0.84 -15.35
C THR A 226 -3.75 -0.21 -16.26
N PRO A 227 -4.56 -1.11 -16.83
CA PRO A 227 -4.06 -2.10 -17.79
C PRO A 227 -3.28 -1.44 -18.92
N ALA A 228 -2.09 -1.94 -19.20
CA ALA A 228 -1.24 -1.47 -20.29
C ALA A 228 -1.39 -2.38 -21.50
N ALA A 229 -1.37 -1.81 -22.70
CA ALA A 229 -1.25 -2.59 -23.92
C ALA A 229 0.17 -3.18 -24.00
N LEU A 230 0.27 -4.50 -24.00
CA LEU A 230 1.56 -5.21 -23.91
C LEU A 230 2.48 -4.88 -25.09
N ASP A 231 1.93 -4.62 -26.26
CA ASP A 231 2.65 -4.22 -27.47
C ASP A 231 3.14 -2.77 -27.43
N GLU A 232 2.62 -1.94 -26.54
CA GLU A 232 3.11 -0.56 -26.32
C GLU A 232 4.25 -0.49 -25.31
N LEU A 233 4.44 -1.53 -24.50
CA LEU A 233 5.56 -1.59 -23.56
C LEU A 233 6.88 -1.83 -24.30
N ALA A 234 7.92 -1.08 -23.90
CA ALA A 234 9.23 -1.15 -24.52
C ALA A 234 10.26 -1.88 -23.65
N SER A 235 10.18 -1.74 -22.34
CA SER A 235 11.17 -2.31 -21.43
C SER A 235 10.65 -2.44 -20.01
N VAL A 236 11.34 -3.27 -19.21
CA VAL A 236 11.21 -3.35 -17.75
C VAL A 236 12.51 -2.92 -17.12
N THR A 237 12.44 -2.10 -16.08
CA THR A 237 13.60 -1.73 -15.25
C THR A 237 13.46 -2.37 -13.87
N LEU A 238 14.49 -3.07 -13.46
CA LEU A 238 14.60 -3.80 -12.21
C LEU A 238 16.02 -3.60 -11.64
N LEU A 239 16.13 -3.18 -10.37
CA LEU A 239 17.43 -3.00 -9.70
C LEU A 239 18.42 -2.16 -10.52
N GLY A 240 17.95 -1.10 -11.16
CA GLY A 240 18.78 -0.20 -11.97
C GLY A 240 19.13 -0.71 -13.38
N GLU A 241 18.80 -1.96 -13.71
CA GLU A 241 19.01 -2.52 -15.05
C GLU A 241 17.73 -2.51 -15.87
N THR A 242 17.86 -2.27 -17.17
CA THR A 242 16.74 -2.21 -18.12
C THR A 242 16.78 -3.41 -19.06
N PHE A 243 15.66 -4.12 -19.16
CA PHE A 243 15.43 -5.28 -19.99
C PHE A 243 14.44 -4.92 -21.10
N PRO A 244 14.80 -5.02 -22.39
CA PRO A 244 13.88 -4.73 -23.48
C PRO A 244 12.77 -5.79 -23.56
N LEU A 245 11.58 -5.35 -23.97
CA LEU A 245 10.45 -6.18 -24.35
C LEU A 245 10.40 -6.23 -25.88
N GLU A 246 10.91 -7.33 -26.44
CA GLU A 246 10.86 -7.57 -27.88
C GLU A 246 9.50 -8.13 -28.33
#